data_af3ccb46ed4c7e0cb3ef90826b90653d
#
_entry.id   af3ccb46ed4c7e0cb3ef90826b90653d
#
_cell.length_a   1.000
_cell.length_b   1.000
_cell.length_c   1.000
_cell.angle_alpha   90.00
_cell.angle_beta   90.00
_cell.angle_gamma   90.00
#
_symmetry.space_group_name_H-M   'P 1'
#
loop_
_entity.id
_entity.type
_entity.pdbx_description
1 polymer ?
#
loop_
_entity_poly.entity_id
_entity_poly.type
_entity_poly.pdbx_seq_one_letter_code
_entity_poly.pdbx_strand_id
1 'polypeptide(L)'
;ALAGGSVPVGKYTRQALMNLGILDKVDDASTITTEQVSEALGGAEISEQANVSKVLIAVTEGACEVGTTYYSDTYGYEDQIKILQTVSYDLTGNVIYPICRVENKEADDAKKKAADDFLAYVTSDDAKKIFDSYYFDTNVE
;
A
#
# COMPACT_ATOMS: atom_id res chain seq x y z
N ALA A 1 7.95 -1.02 12.79
CA ALA A 1 8.21 -0.12 11.66
C ALA A 1 6.91 0.41 11.08
N LEU A 2 6.83 1.70 10.80
CA LEU A 2 5.67 2.36 10.24
C LEU A 2 6.12 3.42 9.22
N ALA A 3 5.52 3.44 8.05
CA ALA A 3 5.80 4.52 7.11
C ALA A 3 5.22 5.86 7.59
N GLY A 4 5.87 6.96 7.24
CA GLY A 4 5.40 8.31 7.56
C GLY A 4 4.00 8.60 7.01
N GLY A 5 3.25 9.52 7.63
CA GLY A 5 1.87 9.83 7.25
C GLY A 5 1.68 10.29 5.81
N SER A 6 2.68 10.94 5.22
CA SER A 6 2.69 11.36 3.81
C SER A 6 2.90 10.22 2.82
N VAL A 7 3.36 9.05 3.29
CA VAL A 7 3.52 7.84 2.47
C VAL A 7 2.17 7.11 2.40
N PRO A 8 1.70 6.66 1.23
CA PRO A 8 0.36 6.05 1.11
C PRO A 8 0.09 4.93 2.11
N VAL A 9 0.99 3.96 2.30
CA VAL A 9 0.80 2.88 3.27
C VAL A 9 0.73 3.40 4.71
N GLY A 10 1.50 4.43 5.05
CA GLY A 10 1.44 5.09 6.35
C GLY A 10 0.12 5.83 6.59
N LYS A 11 -0.45 6.45 5.55
CA LYS A 11 -1.78 7.07 5.59
C LYS A 11 -2.87 5.99 5.78
N TYR A 12 -2.84 4.89 5.02
CA TYR A 12 -3.79 3.79 5.19
C TYR A 12 -3.73 3.15 6.57
N THR A 13 -2.54 3.00 7.12
CA THR A 13 -2.37 2.48 8.49
C THR A 13 -3.06 3.40 9.52
N ARG A 14 -2.85 4.71 9.41
CA ARG A 14 -3.49 5.69 10.29
C ARG A 14 -5.01 5.71 10.11
N GLN A 15 -5.49 5.61 8.88
CA GLN A 15 -6.92 5.49 8.58
C GLN A 15 -7.55 4.26 9.24
N ALA A 16 -6.87 3.11 9.17
CA ALA A 16 -7.34 1.91 9.85
C ALA A 16 -7.39 2.08 11.37
N LEU A 17 -6.36 2.68 11.98
CA LEU A 17 -6.32 2.95 13.42
C LEU A 17 -7.43 3.93 13.86
N MET A 18 -7.75 4.94 13.04
CA MET A 18 -8.89 5.84 13.26
C MET A 18 -10.22 5.08 13.21
N ASN A 19 -10.40 4.21 12.23
CA ASN A 19 -11.63 3.44 12.07
C ASN A 19 -11.79 2.34 13.14
N LEU A 20 -10.70 1.89 13.72
CA LEU A 20 -10.70 1.02 14.91
C LEU A 20 -10.95 1.80 16.23
N GLY A 21 -10.99 3.13 16.20
CA GLY A 21 -11.17 3.96 17.39
C GLY A 21 -9.91 4.05 18.27
N ILE A 22 -8.74 3.71 17.73
CA ILE A 22 -7.44 3.81 18.42
C ILE A 22 -6.90 5.23 18.30
N LEU A 23 -7.09 5.88 17.16
CA LEU A 23 -6.74 7.28 16.92
C LEU A 23 -8.00 8.13 16.81
N ASP A 24 -7.89 9.39 17.22
CA ASP A 24 -8.94 10.39 17.00
C ASP A 24 -9.18 10.61 15.51
N LYS A 25 -10.45 10.85 15.15
CA LYS A 25 -10.82 11.11 13.75
C LYS A 25 -10.38 12.50 13.34
N VAL A 26 -9.67 12.59 12.23
CA VAL A 26 -9.30 13.83 11.55
C VAL A 26 -9.69 13.74 10.07
N ASP A 27 -9.80 14.88 9.40
CA ASP A 27 -10.18 14.92 7.97
C ASP A 27 -9.11 14.29 7.06
N ASP A 28 -7.84 14.45 7.40
CA ASP A 28 -6.73 13.86 6.65
C ASP A 28 -5.79 13.05 7.56
N ALA A 29 -5.87 11.74 7.46
CA ALA A 29 -5.05 10.81 8.23
C ALA A 29 -3.54 11.01 8.03
N SER A 30 -3.11 11.63 6.92
CA SER A 30 -1.69 11.91 6.67
C SER A 30 -1.08 12.93 7.63
N THR A 31 -1.91 13.73 8.30
CA THR A 31 -1.49 14.75 9.28
C THR A 31 -1.17 14.17 10.65
N ILE A 32 -1.59 12.95 10.93
CA ILE A 32 -1.31 12.29 12.22
C ILE A 32 0.17 11.93 12.27
N THR A 33 0.87 12.42 13.29
CA THR A 33 2.31 12.18 13.46
C THR A 33 2.59 10.78 13.99
N THR A 34 3.82 10.33 13.86
CA THR A 34 4.25 9.04 14.41
C THR A 34 4.23 9.03 15.92
N GLU A 35 4.49 10.16 16.57
CA GLU A 35 4.37 10.35 18.03
C GLU A 35 2.94 10.15 18.50
N GLN A 36 1.95 10.73 17.79
CA GLN A 36 0.54 10.52 18.12
C GLN A 36 0.12 9.05 17.99
N VAL A 37 0.64 8.34 16.95
CA VAL A 37 0.41 6.89 16.81
C VAL A 37 1.05 6.13 17.97
N SER A 38 2.28 6.47 18.33
CA SER A 38 2.99 5.87 19.49
C SER A 38 2.20 6.05 20.79
N GLU A 39 1.76 7.27 21.09
CA GLU A 39 0.94 7.58 22.28
C GLU A 39 -0.35 6.77 22.30
N ALA A 40 -1.08 6.72 21.18
CA ALA A 40 -2.33 5.96 21.06
C ALA A 40 -2.14 4.45 21.23
N LEU A 41 -0.95 3.93 20.91
CA LEU A 41 -0.53 2.54 21.13
C LEU A 41 0.16 2.30 22.48
N GLY A 42 -0.06 3.19 23.45
CA GLY A 42 0.47 3.04 24.81
C GLY A 42 1.95 3.35 24.95
N GLY A 43 2.51 4.18 24.09
CA GLY A 43 3.93 4.55 24.07
C GLY A 43 4.82 3.54 23.35
N ALA A 44 4.27 2.76 22.42
CA ALA A 44 5.05 1.82 21.62
C ALA A 44 6.15 2.56 20.84
N GLU A 45 7.37 2.05 20.88
CA GLU A 45 8.47 2.59 20.08
C GLU A 45 8.22 2.33 18.60
N ILE A 46 8.21 3.39 17.78
CA ILE A 46 7.95 3.33 16.36
C ILE A 46 9.16 3.85 15.57
N SER A 47 9.73 3.00 14.74
CA SER A 47 10.70 3.39 13.73
C SER A 47 9.98 3.89 12.49
N GLU A 48 9.96 5.21 12.27
CA GLU A 48 9.35 5.81 11.07
C GLU A 48 10.21 5.54 9.84
N GLN A 49 9.57 5.10 8.76
CA GLN A 49 10.22 4.75 7.52
C GLN A 49 9.77 5.68 6.38
N ALA A 50 10.72 6.00 5.48
CA ALA A 50 10.50 6.91 4.35
C ALA A 50 9.63 6.30 3.23
N ASN A 51 9.47 4.99 3.18
CA ASN A 51 8.66 4.29 2.19
C ASN A 51 8.34 2.85 2.64
N VAL A 52 7.45 2.17 1.90
CA VAL A 52 6.99 0.82 2.20
C VAL A 52 8.11 -0.22 2.19
N SER A 53 9.05 -0.15 1.24
CA SER A 53 10.16 -1.10 1.15
C SER A 53 11.07 -1.04 2.38
N LYS A 54 11.26 0.16 2.97
CA LYS A 54 12.03 0.33 4.20
C LYS A 54 11.33 -0.26 5.42
N VAL A 55 10.00 -0.24 5.46
CA VAL A 55 9.24 -0.94 6.51
C VAL A 55 9.52 -2.44 6.45
N LEU A 56 9.44 -3.04 5.26
CA LEU A 56 9.70 -4.46 5.07
C LEU A 56 11.14 -4.84 5.44
N ILE A 57 12.12 -4.05 5.00
CA ILE A 57 13.54 -4.25 5.33
C ILE A 57 13.76 -4.19 6.85
N ALA A 58 13.18 -3.21 7.54
CA ALA A 58 13.33 -3.08 9.00
C ALA A 58 12.84 -4.33 9.76
N VAL A 59 11.83 -5.02 9.24
CA VAL A 59 11.33 -6.26 9.82
C VAL A 59 12.21 -7.45 9.42
N THR A 60 12.57 -7.59 8.16
CA THR A 60 13.38 -8.74 7.66
C THR A 60 14.80 -8.74 8.21
N GLU A 61 15.37 -7.56 8.49
CA GLU A 61 16.69 -7.43 9.14
C GLU A 61 16.63 -7.49 10.67
N GLY A 62 15.43 -7.63 11.25
CA GLY A 62 15.23 -7.74 12.70
C GLY A 62 15.43 -6.43 13.47
N ALA A 63 15.45 -5.29 12.78
CA ALA A 63 15.49 -3.97 13.42
C ALA A 63 14.15 -3.60 14.07
N CYS A 64 13.05 -4.15 13.57
CA CYS A 64 11.71 -4.02 14.12
C CYS A 64 11.01 -5.37 14.14
N GLU A 65 10.19 -5.62 15.16
CA GLU A 65 9.44 -6.88 15.32
C GLU A 65 8.22 -6.95 14.41
N VAL A 66 7.60 -5.80 14.13
CA VAL A 66 6.34 -5.68 13.37
C VAL A 66 6.42 -4.50 12.42
N GLY A 67 5.73 -4.59 11.30
CA GLY A 67 5.59 -3.49 10.34
C GLY A 67 4.28 -3.57 9.57
N THR A 68 3.86 -2.43 8.97
CA THR A 68 2.69 -2.37 8.09
C THR A 68 3.13 -2.15 6.65
N THR A 69 2.69 -3.05 5.77
CA THR A 69 3.05 -3.03 4.34
C THR A 69 1.83 -3.41 3.48
N TYR A 70 1.94 -3.33 2.17
CA TYR A 70 0.94 -3.94 1.30
C TYR A 70 1.12 -5.45 1.22
N TYR A 71 0.04 -6.18 1.00
CA TYR A 71 0.10 -7.63 0.85
C TYR A 71 0.98 -8.03 -0.35
N SER A 72 0.89 -7.29 -1.46
CA SER A 72 1.72 -7.52 -2.65
C SER A 72 3.22 -7.36 -2.40
N ASP A 73 3.64 -6.52 -1.44
CA ASP A 73 5.06 -6.35 -1.10
C ASP A 73 5.63 -7.54 -0.32
N THR A 74 4.78 -8.44 0.18
CA THR A 74 5.23 -9.65 0.89
C THR A 74 5.63 -10.79 -0.05
N TYR A 75 5.33 -10.66 -1.34
CA TYR A 75 5.73 -11.64 -2.35
C TYR A 75 7.25 -11.82 -2.39
N GLY A 76 7.70 -13.07 -2.27
CA GLY A 76 9.13 -13.43 -2.21
C GLY A 76 9.79 -13.28 -0.84
N TYR A 77 9.01 -12.95 0.21
CA TYR A 77 9.50 -12.86 1.59
C TYR A 77 8.83 -13.88 2.54
N GLU A 78 8.12 -14.85 2.01
CA GLU A 78 7.30 -15.83 2.76
C GLU A 78 8.09 -16.59 3.82
N ASP A 79 9.36 -16.86 3.55
CA ASP A 79 10.28 -17.55 4.48
C ASP A 79 10.94 -16.63 5.51
N GLN A 80 10.80 -15.30 5.35
CA GLN A 80 11.49 -14.30 6.18
C GLN A 80 10.54 -13.54 7.11
N ILE A 81 9.24 -13.53 6.80
CA ILE A 81 8.22 -12.82 7.57
C ILE A 81 7.01 -13.70 7.84
N LYS A 82 6.23 -13.30 8.84
CA LYS A 82 4.91 -13.86 9.10
C LYS A 82 3.85 -12.77 8.99
N ILE A 83 2.86 -12.97 8.14
CA ILE A 83 1.69 -12.11 8.08
C ILE A 83 0.84 -12.38 9.32
N LEU A 84 0.73 -11.38 10.19
CA LEU A 84 -0.05 -11.48 11.43
C LEU A 84 -1.53 -11.21 11.18
N GLN A 85 -1.82 -10.24 10.32
CA GLN A 85 -3.19 -9.82 10.00
C GLN A 85 -3.23 -9.12 8.64
N THR A 86 -4.25 -9.40 7.85
CA THR A 86 -4.64 -8.60 6.68
C THR A 86 -5.76 -7.64 7.10
N VAL A 87 -5.56 -6.34 6.85
CA VAL A 87 -6.53 -5.30 7.23
C VAL A 87 -7.62 -5.20 6.17
N SER A 88 -8.89 -5.22 6.60
CA SER A 88 -10.04 -5.10 5.70
C SER A 88 -10.11 -3.71 5.05
N TYR A 89 -10.60 -3.65 3.82
CA TYR A 89 -10.91 -2.39 3.12
C TYR A 89 -11.98 -1.55 3.83
N ASP A 90 -12.82 -2.13 4.69
CA ASP A 90 -13.72 -1.37 5.56
C ASP A 90 -12.98 -0.41 6.49
N LEU A 91 -11.72 -0.73 6.82
CA LEU A 91 -10.88 0.08 7.70
C LEU A 91 -9.98 1.06 6.94
N THR A 92 -9.51 0.71 5.76
CA THR A 92 -8.56 1.52 4.98
C THR A 92 -9.22 2.33 3.86
N GLY A 93 -10.40 1.92 3.40
CA GLY A 93 -10.90 2.21 2.08
C GLY A 93 -10.17 1.39 1.01
N ASN A 94 -10.64 1.44 -0.23
CA ASN A 94 -10.02 0.70 -1.34
C ASN A 94 -8.63 1.26 -1.66
N VAL A 95 -7.64 0.38 -1.73
CA VAL A 95 -6.28 0.70 -2.21
C VAL A 95 -6.26 0.48 -3.71
N ILE A 96 -6.38 1.57 -4.47
CA ILE A 96 -6.55 1.52 -5.93
C ILE A 96 -5.28 1.97 -6.64
N TYR A 97 -4.87 1.21 -7.66
CA TYR A 97 -3.81 1.56 -8.61
C TYR A 97 -4.46 1.97 -9.96
N PRO A 98 -4.78 3.25 -10.15
CA PRO A 98 -5.41 3.69 -11.39
C PRO A 98 -4.41 3.70 -12.55
N ILE A 99 -4.89 3.33 -13.74
CA ILE A 99 -4.13 3.45 -14.98
C ILE A 99 -4.94 4.22 -16.01
N CYS A 100 -4.30 5.11 -16.76
CA CYS A 100 -4.91 5.81 -17.88
C CYS A 100 -3.90 6.03 -19.00
N ARG A 101 -4.41 6.16 -20.22
CA ARG A 101 -3.60 6.66 -21.34
C ARG A 101 -3.53 8.19 -21.30
N VAL A 102 -2.32 8.71 -21.33
CA VAL A 102 -2.07 10.16 -21.45
C VAL A 102 -1.94 10.52 -22.94
N GLU A 103 -2.58 11.60 -23.36
CA GLU A 103 -2.46 12.08 -24.73
C GLU A 103 -1.06 12.67 -24.98
N ASN A 104 -0.36 12.14 -25.99
CA ASN A 104 0.88 12.70 -26.49
C ASN A 104 0.63 13.19 -27.94
N LYS A 105 0.70 14.51 -28.14
CA LYS A 105 0.46 15.13 -29.47
C LYS A 105 1.53 14.79 -30.50
N GLU A 106 2.72 14.38 -30.07
CA GLU A 106 3.83 13.98 -30.94
C GLU A 106 3.82 12.49 -31.27
N ALA A 107 2.91 11.71 -30.67
CA ALA A 107 2.80 10.28 -30.95
C ALA A 107 2.12 10.04 -32.30
N ASP A 108 2.74 9.21 -33.12
CA ASP A 108 2.12 8.67 -34.33
C ASP A 108 1.00 7.66 -33.97
N ASP A 109 0.23 7.27 -34.99
CA ASP A 109 -0.91 6.38 -34.78
C ASP A 109 -0.51 4.98 -34.30
N ALA A 110 0.69 4.51 -34.68
CA ALA A 110 1.22 3.22 -34.21
C ALA A 110 1.50 3.27 -32.71
N LYS A 111 2.09 4.35 -32.21
CA LYS A 111 2.34 4.54 -30.76
C LYS A 111 1.05 4.70 -29.97
N LYS A 112 0.07 5.43 -30.52
CA LYS A 112 -1.24 5.57 -29.87
C LYS A 112 -1.93 4.22 -29.78
N LYS A 113 -1.93 3.45 -30.88
CA LYS A 113 -2.49 2.09 -30.88
C LYS A 113 -1.78 1.17 -29.88
N ALA A 114 -0.45 1.21 -29.81
CA ALA A 114 0.30 0.40 -28.85
C ALA A 114 -0.05 0.74 -27.39
N ALA A 115 -0.27 2.02 -27.08
CA ALA A 115 -0.72 2.44 -25.74
C ALA A 115 -2.14 1.94 -25.42
N ASP A 116 -3.05 1.98 -26.38
CA ASP A 116 -4.41 1.45 -26.22
C ASP A 116 -4.40 -0.08 -26.08
N ASP A 117 -3.60 -0.79 -26.86
CA ASP A 117 -3.43 -2.25 -26.77
C ASP A 117 -2.83 -2.65 -25.41
N PHE A 118 -1.85 -1.89 -24.90
CA PHE A 118 -1.27 -2.11 -23.58
C PHE A 118 -2.30 -1.90 -22.45
N LEU A 119 -3.08 -0.80 -22.50
CA LEU A 119 -4.12 -0.54 -21.52
C LEU A 119 -5.18 -1.66 -21.53
N ALA A 120 -5.60 -2.10 -22.72
CA ALA A 120 -6.54 -3.21 -22.85
C ALA A 120 -5.98 -4.53 -22.29
N TYR A 121 -4.68 -4.79 -22.51
CA TYR A 121 -4.03 -5.99 -21.98
C TYR A 121 -3.94 -5.94 -20.44
N VAL A 122 -3.47 -4.83 -19.86
CA VAL A 122 -3.31 -4.70 -18.39
C VAL A 122 -4.65 -4.87 -17.64
N THR A 123 -5.77 -4.52 -18.28
CA THR A 123 -7.11 -4.68 -17.70
C THR A 123 -7.78 -6.00 -18.08
N SER A 124 -7.12 -6.90 -18.81
CA SER A 124 -7.64 -8.19 -19.25
C SER A 124 -7.62 -9.24 -18.11
N ASP A 125 -8.43 -10.31 -18.28
CA ASP A 125 -8.45 -11.44 -17.34
C ASP A 125 -7.10 -12.18 -17.28
N ASP A 126 -6.31 -12.16 -18.32
CA ASP A 126 -4.97 -12.77 -18.32
C ASP A 126 -3.98 -11.94 -17.50
N ALA A 127 -4.04 -10.60 -17.61
CA ALA A 127 -3.24 -9.72 -16.76
C ALA A 127 -3.67 -9.80 -15.28
N LYS A 128 -4.98 -9.90 -15.00
CA LYS A 128 -5.49 -10.11 -13.63
C LYS A 128 -4.89 -11.37 -12.99
N LYS A 129 -4.84 -12.49 -13.70
CA LYS A 129 -4.20 -13.72 -13.19
C LYS A 129 -2.73 -13.52 -12.84
N ILE A 130 -2.02 -12.71 -13.65
CA ILE A 130 -0.63 -12.36 -13.36
C ILE A 130 -0.55 -11.53 -12.09
N PHE A 131 -1.35 -10.46 -11.96
CA PHE A 131 -1.37 -9.62 -10.75
C PHE A 131 -1.72 -10.44 -9.51
N ASP A 132 -2.74 -11.30 -9.57
CA ASP A 132 -3.12 -12.18 -8.46
C ASP A 132 -1.96 -13.09 -8.03
N SER A 133 -1.14 -13.57 -8.99
CA SER A 133 0.04 -14.40 -8.68
C SER A 133 1.15 -13.65 -7.95
N TYR A 134 1.13 -12.32 -7.95
CA TYR A 134 2.01 -11.43 -7.21
C TYR A 134 1.30 -10.77 -6.01
N TYR A 135 0.24 -11.38 -5.52
CA TYR A 135 -0.52 -10.95 -4.33
C TYR A 135 -1.25 -9.61 -4.47
N PHE A 136 -1.49 -9.13 -5.68
CA PHE A 136 -2.42 -8.02 -5.89
C PHE A 136 -3.86 -8.54 -5.83
N ASP A 137 -4.75 -7.74 -5.26
CA ASP A 137 -6.18 -8.00 -5.30
C ASP A 137 -6.77 -7.34 -6.56
N THR A 138 -7.23 -8.14 -7.51
CA THR A 138 -7.83 -7.65 -8.75
C THR A 138 -9.37 -7.64 -8.73
N ASN A 139 -9.99 -8.01 -7.59
CA ASN A 139 -11.45 -8.02 -7.40
C ASN A 139 -11.95 -6.68 -6.85
N VAL A 140 -11.46 -5.57 -7.37
CA VAL A 140 -11.95 -4.23 -7.04
C VAL A 140 -13.12 -3.88 -7.96
N GLU A 141 -14.29 -3.57 -7.35
CA GLU A 141 -15.45 -3.00 -8.04
C GLU A 141 -15.34 -1.47 -8.12
#